data_7f179e8281d676d1257b72c88fbdf1d7
#
_entry.id   7f179e8281d676d1257b72c88fbdf1d7
#
_cell.length_a   1.000
_cell.length_b   1.000
_cell.length_c   1.000
_cell.angle_alpha   90.00
_cell.angle_beta   90.00
_cell.angle_gamma   90.00
#
_symmetry.space_group_name_H-M   'P 1'
#
loop_
_entity.id
_entity.type
_entity.pdbx_description
1 polymer ?
#
loop_
_entity_poly.entity_id
_entity_poly.type
_entity_poly.pdbx_seq_one_letter_code
_entity_poly.pdbx_strand_id
1 'polypeptide(L)'
;MTLIWKLLRQHISIGQLAGFFFANLFGMMIVLLSIQFYKDIIPMFTEGDSFMKKDYIIVSKRISTLGSFAGKSNTFSPQEIKELKEQPFTEEIGIFTPSQFKVSAGLGMQEAGIRLSTDMFFEAVPDEFVDVKLDKWHFDEETRSIPIIIPRNYLNLYNFGFAQSRSLPKLSEGVMSLVQMDITLRGNGQTEQYKGNIVGFSNRLNTILVPESFMAWANNNFAPEKEAEPSRLIVEVKNPTDTAITDYFQQKNYETEGNNLDAGKTTYFLRLITAIVMGVGLFISILSFYILMLSIFLLLQKNTVKLENLLLIGYSPTRVATPYYILTVGLNVLVLLLAIGCVAWVRSYYIEVVQNLFPQLESGSLLPCILTGCLLFFAVSLLNILAIGKKIISIWKGGK
;
A
#
# COMPACT_ATOMS: atom_id res chain seq x y z
N MET A 1 -54.75 -2.28 6.25
CA MET A 1 -53.84 -2.67 5.15
C MET A 1 -54.40 -2.00 3.88
N THR A 2 -53.70 -1.02 3.29
CA THR A 2 -54.22 -0.24 2.17
C THR A 2 -54.46 -1.15 0.94
N LEU A 3 -55.48 -0.83 0.16
CA LEU A 3 -55.89 -1.56 -1.06
C LEU A 3 -54.67 -1.77 -2.02
N ILE A 4 -53.76 -0.83 -2.06
CA ILE A 4 -52.56 -0.86 -2.89
C ILE A 4 -51.58 -1.98 -2.48
N TRP A 5 -51.43 -2.26 -1.17
CA TRP A 5 -50.60 -3.37 -0.68
C TRP A 5 -51.18 -4.73 -1.06
N LYS A 6 -52.54 -4.86 -1.09
CA LYS A 6 -53.24 -6.09 -1.48
C LYS A 6 -53.03 -6.37 -3.00
N LEU A 7 -53.06 -5.33 -3.82
CA LEU A 7 -52.75 -5.39 -5.26
C LEU A 7 -51.31 -5.79 -5.53
N LEU A 8 -50.37 -5.21 -4.79
CA LEU A 8 -48.94 -5.52 -4.92
C LEU A 8 -48.67 -7.00 -4.66
N ARG A 9 -49.25 -7.55 -3.57
CA ARG A 9 -49.01 -8.93 -3.16
C ARG A 9 -49.54 -9.99 -4.14
N GLN A 10 -50.59 -9.67 -4.90
CA GLN A 10 -51.21 -10.63 -5.85
C GLN A 10 -50.43 -10.83 -7.13
N HIS A 11 -49.51 -9.90 -7.50
CA HIS A 11 -48.82 -9.91 -8.80
C HIS A 11 -47.30 -9.93 -8.69
N ILE A 12 -46.73 -10.01 -7.50
CA ILE A 12 -45.30 -10.14 -7.29
C ILE A 12 -44.82 -11.51 -7.77
N SER A 13 -43.91 -11.54 -8.72
CA SER A 13 -43.18 -12.75 -9.07
C SER A 13 -42.04 -12.95 -8.07
N ILE A 14 -42.23 -13.87 -7.13
CA ILE A 14 -41.23 -14.20 -6.08
C ILE A 14 -39.91 -14.60 -6.72
N GLY A 15 -39.93 -15.36 -7.82
CA GLY A 15 -38.68 -15.76 -8.52
C GLY A 15 -37.88 -14.59 -9.09
N GLN A 16 -38.56 -13.57 -9.64
CA GLN A 16 -37.88 -12.37 -10.17
C GLN A 16 -37.27 -11.53 -9.04
N LEU A 17 -37.99 -11.35 -7.92
CA LEU A 17 -37.50 -10.66 -6.73
C LEU A 17 -36.34 -11.40 -6.08
N ALA A 18 -36.41 -12.73 -6.00
CA ALA A 18 -35.32 -13.56 -5.49
C ALA A 18 -34.09 -13.47 -6.39
N GLY A 19 -34.28 -13.53 -7.71
CA GLY A 19 -33.18 -13.36 -8.67
C GLY A 19 -32.47 -12.00 -8.51
N PHE A 20 -33.25 -10.91 -8.41
CA PHE A 20 -32.69 -9.59 -8.10
C PHE A 20 -31.95 -9.57 -6.76
N PHE A 21 -32.59 -10.09 -5.71
CA PHE A 21 -32.03 -10.09 -4.37
C PHE A 21 -30.66 -10.78 -4.34
N PHE A 22 -30.55 -12.00 -4.85
CA PHE A 22 -29.30 -12.74 -4.88
C PHE A 22 -28.27 -12.09 -5.79
N ALA A 23 -28.65 -11.63 -6.99
CA ALA A 23 -27.70 -10.96 -7.88
C ALA A 23 -27.16 -9.66 -7.28
N ASN A 24 -28.03 -8.84 -6.64
CA ASN A 24 -27.59 -7.62 -5.95
C ASN A 24 -26.75 -7.92 -4.70
N LEU A 25 -27.09 -8.97 -3.94
CA LEU A 25 -26.33 -9.43 -2.79
C LEU A 25 -24.92 -9.85 -3.20
N PHE A 26 -24.79 -10.70 -4.23
CA PHE A 26 -23.48 -11.14 -4.71
C PHE A 26 -22.68 -9.99 -5.31
N GLY A 27 -23.29 -9.13 -6.12
CA GLY A 27 -22.62 -7.96 -6.68
C GLY A 27 -22.08 -7.03 -5.61
N MET A 28 -22.91 -6.67 -4.63
CA MET A 28 -22.50 -5.82 -3.50
C MET A 28 -21.44 -6.51 -2.63
N MET A 29 -21.60 -7.80 -2.31
CA MET A 29 -20.63 -8.57 -1.52
C MET A 29 -19.25 -8.60 -2.20
N ILE A 30 -19.19 -8.82 -3.51
CA ILE A 30 -17.93 -8.85 -4.26
C ILE A 30 -17.23 -7.48 -4.20
N VAL A 31 -17.97 -6.38 -4.41
CA VAL A 31 -17.39 -5.02 -4.34
C VAL A 31 -16.87 -4.74 -2.94
N LEU A 32 -17.68 -4.98 -1.90
CA LEU A 32 -17.31 -4.71 -0.52
C LEU A 32 -16.14 -5.57 -0.04
N LEU A 33 -16.15 -6.87 -0.40
CA LEU A 33 -15.05 -7.78 -0.07
C LEU A 33 -13.75 -7.37 -0.76
N SER A 34 -13.81 -6.97 -2.03
CA SER A 34 -12.62 -6.51 -2.78
C SER A 34 -11.98 -5.29 -2.13
N ILE A 35 -12.80 -4.30 -1.72
CA ILE A 35 -12.32 -3.08 -1.07
C ILE A 35 -11.76 -3.39 0.31
N GLN A 36 -12.45 -4.21 1.10
CA GLN A 36 -12.01 -4.57 2.45
C GLN A 36 -10.72 -5.39 2.39
N PHE A 37 -10.66 -6.40 1.54
CA PHE A 37 -9.47 -7.23 1.34
C PHE A 37 -8.28 -6.39 0.89
N TYR A 38 -8.49 -5.48 -0.08
CA TYR A 38 -7.45 -4.57 -0.52
C TYR A 38 -6.90 -3.72 0.64
N LYS A 39 -7.79 -3.16 1.46
CA LYS A 39 -7.41 -2.33 2.62
C LYS A 39 -6.71 -3.12 3.72
N ASP A 40 -7.09 -4.37 3.94
CA ASP A 40 -6.48 -5.22 4.97
C ASP A 40 -5.14 -5.82 4.53
N ILE A 41 -4.94 -6.06 3.22
CA ILE A 41 -3.75 -6.77 2.69
C ILE A 41 -2.67 -5.81 2.17
N ILE A 42 -3.04 -4.66 1.59
CA ILE A 42 -2.06 -3.70 1.07
C ILE A 42 -1.02 -3.28 2.11
N PRO A 43 -1.38 -3.01 3.39
CA PRO A 43 -0.41 -2.65 4.41
C PRO A 43 0.72 -3.66 4.57
N MET A 44 0.45 -4.96 4.34
CA MET A 44 1.48 -6.02 4.41
C MET A 44 2.63 -5.81 3.42
N PHE A 45 2.34 -5.19 2.29
CA PHE A 45 3.33 -4.92 1.24
C PHE A 45 3.84 -3.49 1.25
N THR A 46 3.15 -2.57 1.98
CA THR A 46 3.47 -1.14 1.98
C THR A 46 3.82 -0.58 3.37
N GLU A 47 3.40 -1.22 4.47
CA GLU A 47 3.58 -0.73 5.84
C GLU A 47 4.57 -1.54 6.69
N GLY A 48 5.27 -2.50 6.11
CA GLY A 48 6.40 -3.13 6.80
C GLY A 48 7.45 -2.08 7.14
N ASP A 49 7.29 -1.36 8.24
CA ASP A 49 8.21 -0.35 8.82
C ASP A 49 8.77 0.71 7.83
N SER A 50 8.22 0.84 6.64
CA SER A 50 8.76 1.76 5.67
C SER A 50 7.82 2.94 5.45
N PHE A 51 8.29 4.11 5.85
CA PHE A 51 7.69 5.41 5.54
C PHE A 51 7.62 5.71 4.04
N MET A 52 8.29 4.89 3.21
CA MET A 52 8.32 5.07 1.77
C MET A 52 7.07 4.51 1.12
N LYS A 53 6.16 5.38 0.80
CA LYS A 53 4.94 5.10 0.02
C LYS A 53 5.21 4.91 -1.49
N LYS A 54 6.46 5.01 -1.93
CA LYS A 54 6.87 5.08 -3.32
C LYS A 54 7.59 3.81 -3.76
N ASP A 55 7.27 3.32 -4.95
CA ASP A 55 7.96 2.17 -5.54
C ASP A 55 9.33 2.64 -6.07
N TYR A 56 10.42 2.20 -5.47
CA TYR A 56 11.76 2.51 -5.95
C TYR A 56 12.62 1.26 -6.14
N ILE A 57 13.60 1.39 -6.99
CA ILE A 57 14.56 0.35 -7.36
C ILE A 57 15.96 0.86 -7.01
N ILE A 58 16.73 0.04 -6.29
CA ILE A 58 18.16 0.32 -6.08
C ILE A 58 18.92 -0.27 -7.25
N VAL A 59 19.69 0.56 -7.91
CA VAL A 59 20.44 0.23 -9.11
C VAL A 59 21.93 0.39 -8.87
N SER A 60 22.71 -0.60 -9.28
CA SER A 60 24.18 -0.57 -9.30
C SER A 60 24.70 -0.93 -10.69
N LYS A 61 25.94 -0.57 -10.99
CA LYS A 61 26.59 -1.08 -12.20
C LYS A 61 27.08 -2.51 -11.99
N ARG A 62 26.90 -3.37 -13.00
CA ARG A 62 27.37 -4.74 -12.95
C ARG A 62 28.89 -4.82 -12.78
N ILE A 63 29.32 -5.47 -11.72
CA ILE A 63 30.74 -5.69 -11.45
C ILE A 63 31.24 -6.80 -12.40
N SER A 64 32.01 -6.41 -13.40
CA SER A 64 32.71 -7.37 -14.27
C SER A 64 34.12 -7.57 -13.75
N THR A 65 34.47 -8.83 -13.43
CA THR A 65 35.84 -9.19 -13.00
C THR A 65 36.91 -8.76 -14.02
N LEU A 66 36.61 -8.87 -15.30
CA LEU A 66 37.47 -8.37 -16.39
C LEU A 66 37.48 -6.85 -16.52
N GLY A 67 36.33 -6.18 -16.21
CA GLY A 67 36.20 -4.72 -16.24
C GLY A 67 36.97 -4.03 -15.12
N SER A 68 37.04 -4.62 -13.92
CA SER A 68 37.84 -4.10 -12.81
C SER A 68 39.32 -4.13 -13.11
N PHE A 69 39.83 -5.12 -13.82
CA PHE A 69 41.20 -5.16 -14.28
C PHE A 69 41.48 -4.16 -15.43
N ALA A 70 40.45 -3.75 -16.18
CA ALA A 70 40.54 -2.81 -17.28
C ALA A 70 40.32 -1.34 -16.87
N GLY A 71 40.18 -1.05 -15.54
CA GLY A 71 40.03 0.31 -15.03
C GLY A 71 38.66 0.93 -15.33
N LYS A 72 37.63 0.14 -15.67
CA LYS A 72 36.25 0.64 -15.80
C LYS A 72 35.70 0.98 -14.43
N SER A 73 35.32 2.23 -14.23
CA SER A 73 34.65 2.67 -13.00
C SER A 73 33.29 2.00 -12.82
N ASN A 74 33.05 1.45 -11.64
CA ASN A 74 31.74 0.92 -11.24
C ASN A 74 30.81 2.00 -10.68
N THR A 75 31.20 3.27 -10.81
CA THR A 75 30.47 4.44 -10.32
C THR A 75 29.65 5.09 -11.42
N PHE A 76 28.61 5.81 -11.06
CA PHE A 76 27.76 6.53 -11.99
C PHE A 76 28.33 7.93 -12.26
N SER A 77 28.48 8.26 -13.52
CA SER A 77 28.84 9.62 -13.93
C SER A 77 27.62 10.56 -13.84
N PRO A 78 27.84 11.88 -13.69
CA PRO A 78 26.75 12.86 -13.71
C PRO A 78 25.86 12.78 -14.97
N GLN A 79 26.49 12.42 -16.11
CA GLN A 79 25.76 12.26 -17.37
C GLN A 79 24.85 11.06 -17.38
N GLU A 80 25.28 9.91 -16.83
CA GLU A 80 24.45 8.71 -16.72
C GLU A 80 23.28 8.91 -15.76
N ILE A 81 23.50 9.64 -14.66
CA ILE A 81 22.44 10.02 -13.72
C ILE A 81 21.40 10.89 -14.41
N LYS A 82 21.84 11.86 -15.21
CA LYS A 82 20.95 12.73 -15.98
C LYS A 82 20.16 11.95 -17.03
N GLU A 83 20.82 11.06 -17.80
CA GLU A 83 20.15 10.20 -18.77
C GLU A 83 19.09 9.32 -18.12
N LEU A 84 19.36 8.77 -16.93
CA LEU A 84 18.42 7.95 -16.18
C LEU A 84 17.24 8.79 -15.66
N LYS A 85 17.48 10.02 -15.22
CA LYS A 85 16.44 10.96 -14.76
C LYS A 85 15.48 11.36 -15.88
N GLU A 86 15.98 11.45 -17.11
CA GLU A 86 15.18 11.81 -18.29
C GLU A 86 14.32 10.64 -18.83
N GLN A 87 14.45 9.42 -18.27
CA GLN A 87 13.62 8.28 -18.70
C GLN A 87 12.15 8.47 -18.31
N PRO A 88 11.19 8.11 -19.19
CA PRO A 88 9.76 8.30 -18.94
C PRO A 88 9.21 7.55 -17.71
N PHE A 89 9.87 6.48 -17.30
CA PHE A 89 9.50 5.65 -16.15
C PHE A 89 10.07 6.20 -14.83
N THR A 90 11.03 7.11 -14.85
CA THR A 90 11.67 7.69 -13.67
C THR A 90 10.84 8.85 -13.14
N GLU A 91 10.57 8.87 -11.85
CA GLU A 91 9.98 10.02 -11.15
C GLU A 91 11.06 10.83 -10.43
N GLU A 92 11.88 10.16 -9.62
CA GLU A 92 12.93 10.80 -8.84
C GLU A 92 14.15 9.88 -8.70
N ILE A 93 15.32 10.47 -8.44
CA ILE A 93 16.57 9.73 -8.23
C ILE A 93 17.22 10.18 -6.93
N GLY A 94 17.44 9.23 -6.02
CA GLY A 94 18.30 9.39 -4.86
C GLY A 94 19.71 8.86 -5.12
N ILE A 95 20.69 9.57 -4.62
CA ILE A 95 22.11 9.22 -4.82
C ILE A 95 22.66 8.67 -3.51
N PHE A 96 23.28 7.48 -3.55
CA PHE A 96 24.05 6.98 -2.42
C PHE A 96 25.41 7.69 -2.40
N THR A 97 25.66 8.43 -1.33
CA THR A 97 26.94 9.09 -1.07
C THR A 97 27.77 8.23 -0.11
N PRO A 98 28.84 7.56 -0.57
CA PRO A 98 29.68 6.73 0.29
C PRO A 98 30.66 7.55 1.12
N SER A 99 31.06 7.01 2.29
CA SER A 99 32.18 7.54 3.06
C SER A 99 33.51 7.37 2.29
N GLN A 100 34.26 8.46 2.10
CA GLN A 100 35.58 8.46 1.47
C GLN A 100 36.73 8.31 2.48
N PHE A 101 36.39 8.19 3.74
CA PHE A 101 37.29 8.04 4.89
C PHE A 101 37.07 6.67 5.55
N LYS A 102 38.00 6.26 6.43
CA LYS A 102 37.88 4.99 7.16
C LYS A 102 37.04 5.17 8.40
N VAL A 103 36.10 4.26 8.59
CA VAL A 103 35.23 4.19 9.78
C VAL A 103 35.47 2.87 10.48
N SER A 104 35.73 2.90 11.79
CA SER A 104 35.79 1.70 12.63
C SER A 104 34.83 1.86 13.78
N ALA A 105 33.99 0.86 14.02
CA ALA A 105 33.11 0.82 15.17
C ALA A 105 33.63 -0.14 16.25
N GLY A 106 33.63 0.33 17.47
CA GLY A 106 33.95 -0.45 18.67
C GLY A 106 32.69 -0.67 19.52
N LEU A 107 32.43 -1.90 19.90
CA LEU A 107 31.46 -2.25 20.91
C LEU A 107 32.23 -2.74 22.15
N GLY A 108 32.21 -1.98 23.24
CA GLY A 108 32.77 -2.36 24.53
C GLY A 108 31.70 -2.74 25.52
N MET A 109 31.53 -4.02 25.82
CA MET A 109 30.84 -4.44 27.04
C MET A 109 31.89 -4.51 28.15
N GLN A 110 32.10 -3.41 28.89
CA GLN A 110 33.13 -3.33 29.95
C GLN A 110 32.93 -4.37 31.02
N GLU A 111 31.69 -4.75 31.33
CA GLU A 111 31.35 -5.76 32.31
C GLU A 111 31.69 -7.21 31.87
N ALA A 112 31.76 -7.46 30.56
CA ALA A 112 32.08 -8.79 30.01
C ALA A 112 33.52 -8.90 29.48
N GLY A 113 34.34 -7.85 29.56
CA GLY A 113 35.71 -7.83 29.04
C GLY A 113 35.84 -7.99 27.53
N ILE A 114 34.72 -7.83 26.80
CA ILE A 114 34.64 -8.02 25.35
C ILE A 114 34.81 -6.66 24.68
N ARG A 115 35.86 -6.49 23.86
CA ARG A 115 36.00 -5.40 22.89
C ARG A 115 35.92 -6.00 21.49
N LEU A 116 34.85 -5.67 20.79
CA LEU A 116 34.71 -5.98 19.38
C LEU A 116 34.97 -4.69 18.62
N SER A 117 35.90 -4.75 17.67
CA SER A 117 36.13 -3.64 16.71
C SER A 117 35.98 -4.20 15.30
N THR A 118 35.26 -3.49 14.46
CA THR A 118 35.09 -3.83 13.05
C THR A 118 35.13 -2.59 12.19
N ASP A 119 35.62 -2.72 10.97
CA ASP A 119 35.49 -1.65 10.00
C ASP A 119 34.04 -1.58 9.51
N MET A 120 33.53 -0.37 9.31
CA MET A 120 32.20 -0.08 8.82
C MET A 120 32.29 0.80 7.58
N PHE A 121 31.27 0.68 6.73
CA PHE A 121 31.10 1.54 5.58
C PHE A 121 29.80 2.32 5.78
N PHE A 122 29.92 3.64 5.83
CA PHE A 122 28.76 4.51 5.93
C PHE A 122 28.37 5.00 4.54
N GLU A 123 27.09 5.09 4.33
CA GLU A 123 26.48 5.74 3.18
C GLU A 123 25.40 6.72 3.64
N ALA A 124 25.16 7.73 2.84
CA ALA A 124 24.05 8.64 3.01
C ALA A 124 23.15 8.59 1.78
N VAL A 125 21.87 8.79 1.99
CA VAL A 125 20.86 8.98 0.93
C VAL A 125 20.00 10.18 1.31
N PRO A 126 19.34 10.85 0.34
CA PRO A 126 18.41 11.91 0.66
C PRO A 126 17.34 11.43 1.64
N ASP A 127 16.99 12.28 2.61
CA ASP A 127 16.11 11.95 3.73
C ASP A 127 14.74 11.42 3.27
N GLU A 128 14.27 11.82 2.09
CA GLU A 128 13.03 11.36 1.49
C GLU A 128 13.02 9.87 1.11
N PHE A 129 14.21 9.26 0.97
CA PHE A 129 14.38 7.84 0.67
C PHE A 129 14.65 6.98 1.92
N VAL A 130 14.75 7.60 3.09
CA VAL A 130 14.95 6.89 4.35
C VAL A 130 13.62 6.31 4.84
N ASP A 131 13.59 5.00 5.11
CA ASP A 131 12.39 4.25 5.50
C ASP A 131 12.13 4.17 7.02
N VAL A 132 12.75 5.08 7.79
CA VAL A 132 12.66 5.13 9.25
C VAL A 132 12.21 6.52 9.70
N LYS A 133 11.61 6.64 10.89
CA LYS A 133 11.23 7.94 11.48
C LYS A 133 12.46 8.81 11.72
N LEU A 134 12.41 10.06 11.25
CA LEU A 134 13.53 10.98 11.27
C LEU A 134 13.59 11.87 12.52
N ASP A 135 12.82 11.58 13.56
CA ASP A 135 12.72 12.43 14.77
C ASP A 135 14.07 12.68 15.45
N LYS A 136 15.02 11.71 15.31
CA LYS A 136 16.38 11.79 15.87
C LYS A 136 17.46 11.74 14.78
N TRP A 137 17.08 12.00 13.53
CA TRP A 137 17.96 11.93 12.37
C TRP A 137 18.60 13.28 12.07
N HIS A 138 19.32 13.81 13.05
CA HIS A 138 20.06 15.07 12.91
C HIS A 138 21.46 14.93 13.46
N PHE A 139 22.44 15.38 12.70
CA PHE A 139 23.83 15.44 13.11
C PHE A 139 24.17 16.84 13.61
N ASP A 140 24.78 16.89 14.78
CA ASP A 140 25.32 18.10 15.38
C ASP A 140 26.76 17.81 15.81
N GLU A 141 27.70 18.58 15.28
CA GLU A 141 29.14 18.43 15.52
C GLU A 141 29.50 18.61 17.01
N GLU A 142 28.80 19.50 17.71
CA GLU A 142 29.05 19.79 19.13
C GLU A 142 28.75 18.58 20.04
N THR A 143 27.75 17.81 19.70
CA THR A 143 27.34 16.63 20.50
C THR A 143 28.27 15.43 20.34
N ARG A 144 29.08 15.41 19.29
CA ARG A 144 29.92 14.26 18.88
C ARG A 144 29.14 12.95 18.79
N SER A 145 27.87 13.04 18.38
CA SER A 145 26.94 11.92 18.28
C SER A 145 26.50 11.74 16.84
N ILE A 146 26.65 10.52 16.32
CA ILE A 146 26.26 10.16 14.95
C ILE A 146 25.02 9.29 15.02
N PRO A 147 23.85 9.73 14.54
CA PRO A 147 22.70 8.86 14.40
C PRO A 147 22.93 7.88 13.25
N ILE A 148 22.64 6.61 13.49
CA ILE A 148 22.91 5.50 12.56
C ILE A 148 21.63 4.71 12.36
N ILE A 149 21.31 4.40 11.11
CA ILE A 149 20.30 3.42 10.73
C ILE A 149 21.01 2.17 10.21
N ILE A 150 20.62 1.01 10.72
CA ILE A 150 21.24 -0.28 10.38
C ILE A 150 20.25 -1.13 9.60
N PRO A 151 20.69 -1.91 8.59
CA PRO A 151 19.85 -2.91 7.95
C PRO A 151 19.30 -3.92 8.95
N ARG A 152 18.00 -4.21 8.92
CA ARG A 152 17.40 -5.23 9.80
C ARG A 152 18.03 -6.62 9.61
N ASN A 153 18.54 -6.91 8.43
CA ASN A 153 19.28 -8.14 8.16
C ASN A 153 20.51 -8.31 9.06
N TYR A 154 21.16 -7.24 9.49
CA TYR A 154 22.32 -7.32 10.39
C TYR A 154 21.92 -7.79 11.79
N LEU A 155 20.76 -7.35 12.28
CA LEU A 155 20.19 -7.85 13.53
C LEU A 155 19.84 -9.34 13.44
N ASN A 156 19.30 -9.77 12.30
CA ASN A 156 19.00 -11.17 12.05
C ASN A 156 20.29 -12.03 11.98
N LEU A 157 21.32 -11.55 11.27
CA LEU A 157 22.62 -12.22 11.21
C LEU A 157 23.27 -12.32 12.59
N TYR A 158 23.17 -11.28 13.40
CA TYR A 158 23.62 -11.34 14.80
C TYR A 158 22.84 -12.40 15.57
N ASN A 159 21.53 -12.34 15.59
CA ASN A 159 20.66 -13.18 16.42
C ASN A 159 20.71 -14.66 16.06
N PHE A 160 20.72 -14.98 14.77
CA PHE A 160 20.61 -16.36 14.29
C PHE A 160 21.93 -16.94 13.78
N GLY A 161 22.93 -16.11 13.53
CA GLY A 161 24.28 -16.52 13.17
C GLY A 161 25.26 -16.40 14.33
N PHE A 162 25.63 -15.17 14.66
CA PHE A 162 26.73 -14.89 15.59
C PHE A 162 26.38 -15.20 17.06
N ALA A 163 25.24 -14.72 17.55
CA ALA A 163 24.86 -14.90 18.96
C ALA A 163 24.66 -16.37 19.29
N GLN A 164 24.04 -17.14 18.40
CA GLN A 164 23.81 -18.56 18.59
C GLN A 164 25.15 -19.37 18.63
N SER A 165 26.10 -19.04 17.73
CA SER A 165 27.41 -19.73 17.69
C SER A 165 28.32 -19.42 18.89
N ARG A 166 28.09 -18.32 19.59
CA ARG A 166 28.89 -17.85 20.73
C ARG A 166 28.16 -17.89 22.06
N SER A 167 26.96 -18.48 22.13
CA SER A 167 26.10 -18.52 23.32
C SER A 167 25.83 -17.13 23.93
N LEU A 168 25.72 -16.10 23.05
CA LEU A 168 25.40 -14.73 23.42
C LEU A 168 23.88 -14.53 23.42
N PRO A 169 23.36 -13.57 24.21
CA PRO A 169 21.95 -13.26 24.21
C PRO A 169 21.48 -12.70 22.84
N LYS A 170 20.28 -13.07 22.42
CA LYS A 170 19.62 -12.45 21.28
C LYS A 170 19.19 -11.03 21.65
N LEU A 171 19.31 -10.11 20.72
CA LEU A 171 18.98 -8.70 20.90
C LEU A 171 17.70 -8.35 20.14
N SER A 172 16.82 -7.60 20.79
CA SER A 172 15.69 -6.94 20.11
C SER A 172 16.12 -5.59 19.56
N GLU A 173 15.35 -5.02 18.64
CA GLU A 173 15.59 -3.67 18.10
C GLU A 173 15.66 -2.63 19.21
N GLY A 174 14.73 -2.70 20.18
CA GLY A 174 14.71 -1.78 21.32
C GLY A 174 15.96 -1.88 22.21
N VAL A 175 16.55 -3.07 22.36
CA VAL A 175 17.83 -3.23 23.10
C VAL A 175 18.99 -2.71 22.27
N MET A 176 19.02 -2.99 20.97
CA MET A 176 20.07 -2.47 20.06
C MET A 176 20.09 -0.94 20.00
N SER A 177 18.93 -0.28 20.02
CA SER A 177 18.86 1.18 20.02
C SER A 177 19.35 1.84 21.33
N LEU A 178 19.53 1.07 22.39
CA LEU A 178 20.14 1.55 23.65
C LEU A 178 21.68 1.40 23.65
N VAL A 179 22.22 0.65 22.69
CA VAL A 179 23.66 0.39 22.61
C VAL A 179 24.36 1.57 21.93
N GLN A 180 25.30 2.18 22.63
CA GLN A 180 26.20 3.18 22.05
C GLN A 180 27.45 2.51 21.50
N MET A 181 27.81 2.85 20.27
CA MET A 181 29.04 2.39 19.63
C MET A 181 30.10 3.46 19.69
N ASP A 182 31.36 3.06 19.92
CA ASP A 182 32.50 3.95 19.77
C ASP A 182 32.91 3.99 18.29
N ILE A 183 32.66 5.12 17.60
CA ILE A 183 32.98 5.31 16.20
C ILE A 183 34.30 6.07 16.08
N THR A 184 35.24 5.49 15.37
CA THR A 184 36.52 6.15 15.04
C THR A 184 36.56 6.48 13.56
N LEU A 185 36.70 7.75 13.26
CA LEU A 185 36.86 8.28 11.90
C LEU A 185 38.33 8.55 11.64
N ARG A 186 38.83 8.09 10.49
CA ARG A 186 40.24 8.29 10.10
C ARG A 186 40.35 8.73 8.65
N GLY A 187 41.03 9.85 8.42
CA GLY A 187 41.31 10.37 7.08
C GLY A 187 42.09 11.67 7.14
N ASN A 188 42.71 12.07 6.05
CA ASN A 188 43.48 13.32 5.95
C ASN A 188 44.45 13.54 7.13
N GLY A 189 45.12 12.47 7.60
CA GLY A 189 46.05 12.54 8.73
C GLY A 189 45.37 12.71 10.11
N GLN A 190 44.06 12.80 10.19
CA GLN A 190 43.28 13.01 11.39
C GLN A 190 42.64 11.70 11.89
N THR A 191 42.44 11.61 13.18
CA THR A 191 41.70 10.51 13.82
C THR A 191 40.82 11.09 14.93
N GLU A 192 39.51 10.95 14.79
CA GLU A 192 38.57 11.46 15.77
C GLU A 192 37.61 10.37 16.25
N GLN A 193 37.08 10.55 17.47
CA GLN A 193 36.18 9.61 18.11
C GLN A 193 34.79 10.26 18.28
N TYR A 194 33.75 9.52 17.93
CA TYR A 194 32.34 9.86 18.05
C TYR A 194 31.57 8.75 18.73
N LYS A 195 30.38 9.07 19.22
CA LYS A 195 29.42 8.07 19.70
C LYS A 195 28.39 7.80 18.62
N GLY A 196 28.25 6.54 18.22
CA GLY A 196 27.21 6.10 17.28
C GLY A 196 25.97 5.65 18.03
N ASN A 197 24.82 6.22 17.70
CA ASN A 197 23.53 5.86 18.27
C ASN A 197 22.64 5.23 17.18
N ILE A 198 22.16 4.01 17.40
CA ILE A 198 21.24 3.36 16.48
C ILE A 198 19.86 3.97 16.70
N VAL A 199 19.37 4.74 15.72
CA VAL A 199 18.09 5.41 15.77
C VAL A 199 16.98 4.65 15.05
N GLY A 200 17.32 3.64 14.24
CA GLY A 200 16.35 2.84 13.54
C GLY A 200 16.95 1.67 12.74
N PHE A 201 16.06 0.86 12.18
CA PHE A 201 16.41 -0.30 11.35
C PHE A 201 15.71 -0.20 10.01
N SER A 202 16.48 -0.17 8.92
CA SER A 202 15.93 -0.18 7.57
C SER A 202 15.58 -1.61 7.12
N ASN A 203 14.42 -1.75 6.52
CA ASN A 203 14.00 -2.99 5.85
C ASN A 203 14.33 -2.98 4.35
N ARG A 204 14.55 -1.81 3.80
CA ARG A 204 14.66 -1.58 2.34
C ARG A 204 16.09 -1.28 1.91
N LEU A 205 16.85 -0.57 2.74
CA LEU A 205 18.21 -0.15 2.43
C LEU A 205 19.20 -1.10 3.15
N ASN A 206 19.90 -1.90 2.36
CA ASN A 206 20.84 -2.90 2.87
C ASN A 206 22.25 -2.32 3.09
N THR A 207 22.31 -1.17 3.75
CA THR A 207 23.54 -0.45 4.08
C THR A 207 23.40 0.29 5.40
N ILE A 208 24.52 0.65 6.02
CA ILE A 208 24.56 1.46 7.23
C ILE A 208 24.44 2.91 6.84
N LEU A 209 23.30 3.53 7.19
CA LEU A 209 23.01 4.91 6.84
C LEU A 209 23.39 5.88 7.96
N VAL A 210 23.85 7.05 7.52
CA VAL A 210 24.08 8.23 8.33
C VAL A 210 23.45 9.44 7.64
N PRO A 211 23.11 10.54 8.36
CA PRO A 211 22.56 11.73 7.74
C PRO A 211 23.43 12.31 6.63
N GLU A 212 22.80 12.86 5.58
CA GLU A 212 23.54 13.56 4.51
C GLU A 212 24.41 14.70 5.07
N SER A 213 23.91 15.43 6.06
CA SER A 213 24.64 16.51 6.72
C SER A 213 25.92 16.01 7.36
N PHE A 214 25.90 14.86 8.05
CA PHE A 214 27.09 14.22 8.59
C PHE A 214 28.03 13.77 7.47
N MET A 215 27.51 13.12 6.43
CA MET A 215 28.36 12.60 5.35
C MET A 215 29.08 13.72 4.59
N ALA A 216 28.36 14.79 4.28
CA ALA A 216 28.95 15.97 3.61
C ALA A 216 30.06 16.59 4.48
N TRP A 217 29.78 16.80 5.78
CA TRP A 217 30.76 17.32 6.72
C TRP A 217 31.98 16.40 6.86
N ALA A 218 31.76 15.09 7.03
CA ALA A 218 32.84 14.13 7.26
C ALA A 218 33.70 13.90 6.02
N ASN A 219 33.12 13.78 4.82
CA ASN A 219 33.89 13.68 3.57
C ASN A 219 34.76 14.94 3.37
N ASN A 220 34.24 16.11 3.68
CA ASN A 220 34.98 17.38 3.53
C ASN A 220 36.17 17.49 4.51
N ASN A 221 36.03 16.98 5.74
CA ASN A 221 37.04 17.06 6.77
C ASN A 221 38.10 15.95 6.66
N PHE A 222 37.65 14.72 6.40
CA PHE A 222 38.54 13.54 6.43
C PHE A 222 39.00 13.07 5.04
N ALA A 223 38.39 13.55 3.96
CA ALA A 223 38.80 13.19 2.60
C ALA A 223 38.58 14.34 1.57
N PRO A 224 39.05 15.55 1.80
CA PRO A 224 38.74 16.74 0.98
C PRO A 224 39.17 16.63 -0.48
N GLU A 225 40.17 15.80 -0.78
CA GLU A 225 40.69 15.63 -2.15
C GLU A 225 39.97 14.56 -2.97
N LYS A 226 38.98 13.86 -2.36
CA LYS A 226 38.24 12.77 -3.01
C LYS A 226 36.84 13.20 -3.35
N GLU A 227 36.45 13.07 -4.60
CA GLU A 227 35.06 13.18 -4.98
C GLU A 227 34.32 11.86 -4.65
N ALA A 228 33.18 11.97 -3.99
CA ALA A 228 32.32 10.82 -3.71
C ALA A 228 31.55 10.44 -4.97
N GLU A 229 32.10 9.54 -5.76
CA GLU A 229 31.41 9.00 -6.93
C GLU A 229 30.37 7.94 -6.49
N PRO A 230 29.10 8.10 -6.84
CA PRO A 230 28.07 7.16 -6.42
C PRO A 230 28.19 5.82 -7.14
N SER A 231 28.20 4.73 -6.38
CA SER A 231 28.18 3.36 -6.91
C SER A 231 26.78 2.80 -7.05
N ARG A 232 25.81 3.42 -6.37
CA ARG A 232 24.40 3.01 -6.34
C ARG A 232 23.47 4.21 -6.42
N LEU A 233 22.30 4.00 -7.01
CA LEU A 233 21.25 5.00 -7.14
C LEU A 233 19.93 4.39 -6.66
N ILE A 234 19.07 5.22 -6.08
CA ILE A 234 17.66 4.91 -5.85
C ILE A 234 16.88 5.54 -6.99
N VAL A 235 16.11 4.75 -7.72
CA VAL A 235 15.26 5.21 -8.82
C VAL A 235 13.81 5.01 -8.40
N GLU A 236 13.11 6.10 -8.18
CA GLU A 236 11.66 6.07 -7.99
C GLU A 236 10.99 5.89 -9.36
N VAL A 237 10.08 4.93 -9.46
CA VAL A 237 9.45 4.55 -10.72
C VAL A 237 7.94 4.67 -10.66
N LYS A 238 7.33 5.12 -11.76
CA LYS A 238 5.86 5.23 -11.90
C LYS A 238 5.17 3.87 -11.84
N ASN A 239 5.75 2.90 -12.50
CA ASN A 239 5.21 1.54 -12.61
C ASN A 239 6.36 0.53 -12.59
N PRO A 240 6.55 -0.20 -11.48
CA PRO A 240 7.65 -1.17 -11.35
C PRO A 240 7.52 -2.38 -12.29
N THR A 241 6.38 -2.56 -12.97
CA THR A 241 6.17 -3.64 -13.94
C THR A 241 6.42 -3.22 -15.39
N ASP A 242 6.84 -1.99 -15.62
CA ASP A 242 7.14 -1.50 -16.95
C ASP A 242 8.36 -2.24 -17.53
N THR A 243 8.16 -2.90 -18.67
CA THR A 243 9.23 -3.61 -19.38
C THR A 243 10.35 -2.70 -19.84
N ALA A 244 10.04 -1.42 -20.10
CA ALA A 244 11.03 -0.40 -20.48
C ALA A 244 12.14 -0.24 -19.43
N ILE A 245 11.83 -0.43 -18.14
CA ILE A 245 12.80 -0.39 -17.04
C ILE A 245 13.81 -1.54 -17.20
N THR A 246 13.28 -2.76 -17.39
CA THR A 246 14.12 -3.96 -17.52
C THR A 246 15.00 -3.87 -18.77
N ASP A 247 14.45 -3.45 -19.89
CA ASP A 247 15.17 -3.31 -21.17
C ASP A 247 16.27 -2.25 -21.05
N TYR A 248 15.97 -1.11 -20.45
CA TYR A 248 16.95 -0.05 -20.24
C TYR A 248 18.10 -0.51 -19.31
N PHE A 249 17.78 -1.15 -18.19
CA PHE A 249 18.78 -1.65 -17.25
C PHE A 249 19.66 -2.73 -17.86
N GLN A 250 19.10 -3.64 -18.66
CA GLN A 250 19.87 -4.63 -19.40
C GLN A 250 20.81 -3.99 -20.44
N GLN A 251 20.31 -3.02 -21.20
CA GLN A 251 21.10 -2.29 -22.20
C GLN A 251 22.29 -1.53 -21.58
N LYS A 252 22.08 -0.94 -20.41
CA LYS A 252 23.11 -0.21 -19.67
C LYS A 252 23.98 -1.10 -18.78
N ASN A 253 23.72 -2.41 -18.70
CA ASN A 253 24.35 -3.38 -17.78
C ASN A 253 24.23 -2.94 -16.31
N TYR A 254 23.05 -2.49 -15.92
CA TYR A 254 22.73 -2.20 -14.54
C TYR A 254 22.18 -3.45 -13.84
N GLU A 255 22.49 -3.60 -12.56
CA GLU A 255 21.95 -4.62 -11.68
C GLU A 255 21.04 -3.96 -10.63
N THR A 256 19.99 -4.66 -10.25
CA THR A 256 19.07 -4.19 -9.22
C THR A 256 19.33 -4.94 -7.93
N GLU A 257 19.46 -4.20 -6.82
CA GLU A 257 19.62 -4.81 -5.49
C GLU A 257 18.27 -5.26 -4.91
N GLY A 258 18.23 -6.50 -4.41
CA GLY A 258 17.16 -7.05 -3.59
C GLY A 258 15.86 -7.36 -4.33
N ASN A 259 14.89 -7.88 -3.56
CA ASN A 259 13.54 -8.24 -4.02
C ASN A 259 12.59 -7.03 -4.12
N ASN A 260 13.08 -5.80 -4.11
CA ASN A 260 12.23 -4.60 -4.11
C ASN A 260 11.40 -4.49 -5.39
N LEU A 261 11.97 -4.91 -6.52
CA LEU A 261 11.26 -5.01 -7.80
C LEU A 261 10.12 -6.04 -7.74
N ASP A 262 10.34 -7.15 -7.04
CA ASP A 262 9.35 -8.22 -6.89
C ASP A 262 8.24 -7.84 -5.90
N ALA A 263 8.55 -7.10 -4.83
CA ALA A 263 7.55 -6.55 -3.92
C ALA A 263 6.67 -5.50 -4.61
N GLY A 264 7.27 -4.59 -5.39
CA GLY A 264 6.55 -3.61 -6.19
C GLY A 264 5.66 -4.28 -7.24
N LYS A 265 6.17 -5.27 -7.97
CA LYS A 265 5.40 -6.08 -8.93
C LYS A 265 4.23 -6.79 -8.25
N THR A 266 4.44 -7.38 -7.07
CA THR A 266 3.41 -8.06 -6.31
C THR A 266 2.30 -7.09 -5.89
N THR A 267 2.66 -5.91 -5.38
CA THR A 267 1.70 -4.86 -5.00
C THR A 267 0.90 -4.37 -6.20
N TYR A 268 1.57 -4.11 -7.33
CA TYR A 268 0.89 -3.71 -8.56
C TYR A 268 -0.07 -4.80 -9.06
N PHE A 269 0.36 -6.05 -9.09
CA PHE A 269 -0.46 -7.19 -9.48
C PHE A 269 -1.67 -7.36 -8.59
N LEU A 270 -1.51 -7.18 -7.27
CA LEU A 270 -2.61 -7.20 -6.31
C LEU A 270 -3.62 -6.07 -6.57
N ARG A 271 -3.14 -4.85 -6.86
CA ARG A 271 -4.01 -3.72 -7.28
C ARG A 271 -4.80 -4.06 -8.54
N LEU A 272 -4.13 -4.62 -9.54
CA LEU A 272 -4.76 -4.98 -10.81
C LEU A 272 -5.86 -6.03 -10.61
N ILE A 273 -5.57 -7.12 -9.88
CA ILE A 273 -6.57 -8.15 -9.57
C ILE A 273 -7.75 -7.55 -8.81
N THR A 274 -7.48 -6.75 -7.78
CA THR A 274 -8.53 -6.11 -6.98
C THR A 274 -9.40 -5.20 -7.84
N ALA A 275 -8.80 -4.42 -8.74
CA ALA A 275 -9.54 -3.56 -9.67
C ALA A 275 -10.43 -4.37 -10.63
N ILE A 276 -9.94 -5.50 -11.16
CA ILE A 276 -10.71 -6.40 -12.03
C ILE A 276 -11.89 -7.01 -11.25
N VAL A 277 -11.64 -7.56 -10.06
CA VAL A 277 -12.70 -8.19 -9.23
C VAL A 277 -13.74 -7.15 -8.81
N MET A 278 -13.32 -5.95 -8.45
CA MET A 278 -14.21 -4.83 -8.15
C MET A 278 -15.03 -4.43 -9.38
N GLY A 279 -14.41 -4.39 -10.56
CA GLY A 279 -15.09 -4.10 -11.83
C GLY A 279 -16.18 -5.13 -12.15
N VAL A 280 -15.89 -6.43 -11.96
CA VAL A 280 -16.88 -7.51 -12.10
C VAL A 280 -18.02 -7.34 -11.11
N GLY A 281 -17.73 -7.04 -9.84
CA GLY A 281 -18.75 -6.81 -8.82
C GLY A 281 -19.65 -5.62 -9.14
N LEU A 282 -19.10 -4.51 -9.63
CA LEU A 282 -19.86 -3.35 -10.10
C LEU A 282 -20.74 -3.70 -11.30
N PHE A 283 -20.21 -4.46 -12.27
CA PHE A 283 -20.97 -4.88 -13.43
C PHE A 283 -22.17 -5.75 -13.01
N ILE A 284 -21.99 -6.72 -12.11
CA ILE A 284 -23.07 -7.52 -11.54
C ILE A 284 -24.10 -6.64 -10.82
N SER A 285 -23.66 -5.63 -10.07
CA SER A 285 -24.56 -4.69 -9.37
C SER A 285 -25.38 -3.85 -10.35
N ILE A 286 -24.80 -3.40 -11.46
CA ILE A 286 -25.51 -2.69 -12.52
C ILE A 286 -26.55 -3.61 -13.20
N LEU A 287 -26.18 -4.85 -13.49
CA LEU A 287 -27.09 -5.84 -14.08
C LEU A 287 -28.26 -6.12 -13.13
N SER A 288 -28.01 -6.28 -11.84
CA SER A 288 -29.01 -6.49 -10.81
C SER A 288 -30.00 -5.33 -10.71
N PHE A 289 -29.47 -4.07 -10.77
CA PHE A 289 -30.31 -2.88 -10.84
C PHE A 289 -31.26 -2.92 -12.05
N TYR A 290 -30.74 -3.30 -13.23
CA TYR A 290 -31.53 -3.40 -14.45
C TYR A 290 -32.63 -4.49 -14.34
N ILE A 291 -32.31 -5.64 -13.76
CA ILE A 291 -33.28 -6.73 -13.52
C ILE A 291 -34.39 -6.26 -12.58
N LEU A 292 -34.06 -5.55 -11.50
CA LEU A 292 -35.08 -5.00 -10.57
C LEU A 292 -35.97 -4.00 -11.27
N MET A 293 -35.37 -3.06 -12.01
CA MET A 293 -36.10 -2.05 -12.78
C MET A 293 -37.08 -2.71 -13.77
N LEU A 294 -36.63 -3.73 -14.52
CA LEU A 294 -37.47 -4.49 -15.44
C LEU A 294 -38.60 -5.21 -14.71
N SER A 295 -38.30 -5.85 -13.57
CA SER A 295 -39.32 -6.56 -12.77
C SER A 295 -40.40 -5.62 -12.24
N ILE A 296 -40.02 -4.43 -11.75
CA ILE A 296 -40.97 -3.42 -11.30
C ILE A 296 -41.76 -2.85 -12.49
N PHE A 297 -41.09 -2.60 -13.62
CA PHE A 297 -41.75 -2.13 -14.82
C PHE A 297 -42.86 -3.10 -15.30
N LEU A 298 -42.56 -4.41 -15.35
CA LEU A 298 -43.54 -5.45 -15.71
C LEU A 298 -44.66 -5.54 -14.68
N LEU A 299 -44.38 -5.39 -13.39
CA LEU A 299 -45.38 -5.38 -12.33
C LEU A 299 -46.32 -4.18 -12.44
N LEU A 300 -45.80 -2.98 -12.73
CA LEU A 300 -46.61 -1.78 -13.00
C LEU A 300 -47.44 -1.95 -14.25
N GLN A 301 -46.87 -2.50 -15.33
CA GLN A 301 -47.58 -2.74 -16.57
C GLN A 301 -48.75 -3.70 -16.42
N LYS A 302 -48.58 -4.81 -15.66
CA LYS A 302 -49.69 -5.74 -15.35
C LYS A 302 -50.83 -5.10 -14.53
N ASN A 303 -50.52 -4.05 -13.79
CA ASN A 303 -51.49 -3.36 -12.94
C ASN A 303 -51.93 -2.00 -13.48
N THR A 304 -51.57 -1.61 -14.73
CA THR A 304 -51.80 -0.28 -15.29
C THR A 304 -53.22 0.17 -15.12
N VAL A 305 -54.20 -0.61 -15.55
CA VAL A 305 -55.64 -0.25 -15.48
C VAL A 305 -56.08 -0.01 -14.00
N LYS A 306 -55.58 -0.82 -13.04
CA LYS A 306 -55.95 -0.63 -11.65
C LYS A 306 -55.27 0.62 -11.05
N LEU A 307 -54.04 0.92 -11.47
CA LEU A 307 -53.33 2.11 -11.03
C LEU A 307 -53.95 3.37 -11.64
N GLU A 308 -54.36 3.34 -12.90
CA GLU A 308 -55.12 4.43 -13.55
C GLU A 308 -56.43 4.70 -12.80
N ASN A 309 -57.22 3.66 -12.47
CA ASN A 309 -58.45 3.81 -11.71
C ASN A 309 -58.20 4.46 -10.33
N LEU A 310 -57.11 4.11 -9.65
CA LEU A 310 -56.78 4.73 -8.38
C LEU A 310 -56.38 6.22 -8.56
N LEU A 311 -55.66 6.55 -9.60
CA LEU A 311 -55.30 7.91 -9.93
C LEU A 311 -56.51 8.77 -10.35
N LEU A 312 -57.48 8.18 -11.08
CA LEU A 312 -58.73 8.83 -11.46
C LEU A 312 -59.69 9.07 -10.27
N ILE A 313 -59.66 8.19 -9.26
CA ILE A 313 -60.42 8.34 -7.99
C ILE A 313 -59.77 9.42 -7.08
N GLY A 314 -58.62 10.00 -7.47
CA GLY A 314 -57.97 11.10 -6.75
C GLY A 314 -56.78 10.74 -5.87
N TYR A 315 -56.24 9.52 -5.94
CA TYR A 315 -54.99 9.21 -5.28
C TYR A 315 -53.81 9.92 -5.95
N SER A 316 -52.95 10.56 -5.15
CA SER A 316 -51.73 11.20 -5.67
C SER A 316 -50.73 10.16 -6.22
N PRO A 317 -49.98 10.45 -7.29
CA PRO A 317 -48.98 9.54 -7.85
C PRO A 317 -47.96 9.06 -6.82
N THR A 318 -47.58 9.92 -5.86
CA THR A 318 -46.67 9.55 -4.78
C THR A 318 -47.25 8.51 -3.84
N ARG A 319 -48.55 8.59 -3.46
CA ARG A 319 -49.22 7.56 -2.63
C ARG A 319 -49.31 6.22 -3.34
N VAL A 320 -49.49 6.24 -4.67
CA VAL A 320 -49.51 5.02 -5.49
C VAL A 320 -48.12 4.40 -5.61
N ALA A 321 -47.07 5.23 -5.66
CA ALA A 321 -45.68 4.79 -5.73
C ALA A 321 -45.13 4.22 -4.39
N THR A 322 -45.60 4.73 -3.25
CA THR A 322 -45.05 4.45 -1.92
C THR A 322 -44.83 2.95 -1.62
N PRO A 323 -45.78 2.02 -1.91
CA PRO A 323 -45.53 0.59 -1.63
C PRO A 323 -44.38 0.00 -2.45
N TYR A 324 -44.19 0.48 -3.67
CA TYR A 324 -43.07 0.04 -4.54
C TYR A 324 -41.75 0.59 -4.00
N TYR A 325 -41.72 1.84 -3.53
CA TYR A 325 -40.54 2.43 -2.87
C TYR A 325 -40.14 1.66 -1.63
N ILE A 326 -41.12 1.36 -0.75
CA ILE A 326 -40.86 0.62 0.50
C ILE A 326 -40.35 -0.80 0.20
N LEU A 327 -40.90 -1.49 -0.79
CA LEU A 327 -40.45 -2.81 -1.19
C LEU A 327 -38.99 -2.76 -1.69
N THR A 328 -38.68 -1.82 -2.57
CA THR A 328 -37.36 -1.71 -3.21
C THR A 328 -36.29 -1.28 -2.21
N VAL A 329 -36.57 -0.23 -1.43
CA VAL A 329 -35.64 0.26 -0.40
C VAL A 329 -35.44 -0.79 0.68
N GLY A 330 -36.52 -1.47 1.10
CA GLY A 330 -36.45 -2.55 2.09
C GLY A 330 -35.59 -3.74 1.63
N LEU A 331 -35.69 -4.13 0.34
CA LEU A 331 -34.83 -5.15 -0.25
C LEU A 331 -33.35 -4.68 -0.29
N ASN A 332 -33.10 -3.45 -0.68
CA ASN A 332 -31.75 -2.90 -0.73
C ASN A 332 -31.11 -2.81 0.67
N VAL A 333 -31.89 -2.42 1.70
CA VAL A 333 -31.42 -2.42 3.11
C VAL A 333 -31.05 -3.83 3.54
N LEU A 334 -31.91 -4.82 3.25
CA LEU A 334 -31.64 -6.22 3.59
C LEU A 334 -30.38 -6.72 2.89
N VAL A 335 -30.21 -6.41 1.62
CA VAL A 335 -28.98 -6.74 0.85
C VAL A 335 -27.74 -6.10 1.48
N LEU A 336 -27.80 -4.81 1.84
CA LEU A 336 -26.68 -4.11 2.49
C LEU A 336 -26.27 -4.78 3.79
N LEU A 337 -27.25 -5.07 4.67
CA LEU A 337 -26.99 -5.69 5.97
C LEU A 337 -26.37 -7.09 5.82
N LEU A 338 -26.92 -7.89 4.90
CA LEU A 338 -26.40 -9.23 4.65
C LEU A 338 -25.02 -9.19 3.99
N ALA A 339 -24.80 -8.27 3.03
CA ALA A 339 -23.51 -8.12 2.39
C ALA A 339 -22.41 -7.72 3.40
N ILE A 340 -22.67 -6.73 4.27
CA ILE A 340 -21.73 -6.34 5.33
C ILE A 340 -21.49 -7.50 6.31
N GLY A 341 -22.55 -8.21 6.70
CA GLY A 341 -22.45 -9.39 7.58
C GLY A 341 -21.60 -10.51 6.97
N CYS A 342 -21.81 -10.82 5.68
CA CYS A 342 -20.99 -11.80 4.96
C CYS A 342 -19.53 -11.37 4.84
N VAL A 343 -19.27 -10.09 4.53
CA VAL A 343 -17.90 -9.56 4.45
C VAL A 343 -17.22 -9.63 5.81
N ALA A 344 -17.90 -9.25 6.89
CA ALA A 344 -17.37 -9.35 8.25
C ALA A 344 -17.05 -10.81 8.63
N TRP A 345 -17.92 -11.73 8.24
CA TRP A 345 -17.73 -13.17 8.48
C TRP A 345 -16.54 -13.72 7.68
N VAL A 346 -16.44 -13.45 6.39
CA VAL A 346 -15.29 -13.86 5.55
C VAL A 346 -13.99 -13.22 6.07
N ARG A 347 -14.07 -11.95 6.49
CA ARG A 347 -12.92 -11.23 7.05
C ARG A 347 -12.35 -11.92 8.29
N SER A 348 -13.20 -12.42 9.19
CA SER A 348 -12.74 -13.08 10.42
C SER A 348 -11.85 -14.30 10.14
N TYR A 349 -12.07 -15.00 9.03
CA TYR A 349 -11.23 -16.13 8.64
C TYR A 349 -9.88 -15.71 8.07
N TYR A 350 -9.87 -14.80 7.10
CA TYR A 350 -8.57 -14.44 6.48
C TYR A 350 -7.71 -13.55 7.37
N ILE A 351 -8.30 -12.71 8.23
CA ILE A 351 -7.53 -11.85 9.13
C ILE A 351 -6.76 -12.66 10.17
N GLU A 352 -7.31 -13.77 10.64
CA GLU A 352 -6.62 -14.70 11.56
C GLU A 352 -5.37 -15.29 10.89
N VAL A 353 -5.49 -15.71 9.62
CA VAL A 353 -4.34 -16.22 8.85
C VAL A 353 -3.29 -15.11 8.64
N VAL A 354 -3.75 -13.91 8.33
CA VAL A 354 -2.87 -12.74 8.13
C VAL A 354 -2.12 -12.39 9.41
N GLN A 355 -2.79 -12.33 10.56
CA GLN A 355 -2.17 -12.02 11.85
C GLN A 355 -1.20 -13.10 12.32
N ASN A 356 -1.45 -14.36 12.00
CA ASN A 356 -0.53 -15.46 12.29
C ASN A 356 0.76 -15.37 11.47
N LEU A 357 0.67 -14.89 10.23
CA LEU A 357 1.85 -14.69 9.36
C LEU A 357 2.58 -13.37 9.65
N PHE A 358 1.85 -12.34 10.05
CA PHE A 358 2.35 -10.98 10.29
C PHE A 358 1.80 -10.41 11.61
N PRO A 359 2.36 -10.82 12.77
CA PRO A 359 1.85 -10.44 14.10
C PRO A 359 1.90 -8.94 14.40
N GLN A 360 2.67 -8.18 13.64
CA GLN A 360 2.85 -6.72 13.83
C GLN A 360 1.78 -5.87 13.15
N LEU A 361 0.92 -6.49 12.29
CA LEU A 361 -0.13 -5.76 11.59
C LEU A 361 -1.34 -5.55 12.50
N GLU A 362 -1.67 -4.28 12.71
CA GLU A 362 -2.95 -3.92 13.33
C GLU A 362 -4.11 -4.27 12.39
N SER A 363 -5.14 -4.90 12.94
CA SER A 363 -6.34 -5.20 12.17
C SER A 363 -7.02 -3.90 11.71
N GLY A 364 -7.10 -3.69 10.39
CA GLY A 364 -7.77 -2.54 9.80
C GLY A 364 -9.25 -2.44 10.22
N SER A 365 -9.83 -1.25 10.13
CA SER A 365 -11.24 -0.99 10.43
C SER A 365 -12.17 -1.50 9.31
N LEU A 366 -13.41 -1.93 9.67
CA LEU A 366 -14.49 -2.22 8.73
C LEU A 366 -15.13 -0.94 8.13
N LEU A 367 -14.69 0.23 8.56
CA LEU A 367 -15.27 1.51 8.17
C LEU A 367 -15.25 1.76 6.65
N PRO A 368 -14.20 1.42 5.88
CA PRO A 368 -14.21 1.55 4.42
C PRO A 368 -15.29 0.70 3.75
N CYS A 369 -15.50 -0.53 4.22
CA CYS A 369 -16.56 -1.42 3.73
C CYS A 369 -17.95 -0.81 3.98
N ILE A 370 -18.22 -0.33 5.19
CA ILE A 370 -19.50 0.28 5.57
C ILE A 370 -19.77 1.54 4.75
N LEU A 371 -18.79 2.45 4.62
CA LEU A 371 -18.94 3.68 3.84
C LEU A 371 -19.24 3.38 2.36
N THR A 372 -18.51 2.45 1.76
CA THR A 372 -18.74 2.07 0.36
C THR A 372 -20.09 1.40 0.18
N GLY A 373 -20.48 0.51 1.11
CA GLY A 373 -21.78 -0.14 1.10
C GLY A 373 -22.93 0.87 1.20
N CYS A 374 -22.84 1.83 2.09
CA CYS A 374 -23.81 2.92 2.21
C CYS A 374 -23.88 3.76 0.92
N LEU A 375 -22.76 4.10 0.33
CA LEU A 375 -22.70 4.87 -0.94
C LEU A 375 -23.41 4.11 -2.07
N LEU A 376 -23.11 2.82 -2.24
CA LEU A 376 -23.77 1.97 -3.24
C LEU A 376 -25.28 1.83 -2.98
N PHE A 377 -25.66 1.63 -1.71
CA PHE A 377 -27.06 1.58 -1.30
C PHE A 377 -27.81 2.85 -1.68
N PHE A 378 -27.27 4.01 -1.34
CA PHE A 378 -27.90 5.30 -1.69
C PHE A 378 -28.01 5.49 -3.19
N ALA A 379 -26.95 5.18 -3.95
CA ALA A 379 -26.95 5.30 -5.41
C ALA A 379 -28.03 4.40 -6.05
N VAL A 380 -28.06 3.12 -5.70
CA VAL A 380 -29.02 2.14 -6.25
C VAL A 380 -30.46 2.48 -5.83
N SER A 381 -30.68 2.84 -4.56
CA SER A 381 -32.01 3.19 -4.06
C SER A 381 -32.54 4.46 -4.70
N LEU A 382 -31.70 5.49 -4.88
CA LEU A 382 -32.09 6.74 -5.54
C LEU A 382 -32.49 6.48 -7.00
N LEU A 383 -31.68 5.73 -7.74
CA LEU A 383 -31.99 5.38 -9.14
C LEU A 383 -33.31 4.61 -9.25
N ASN A 384 -33.55 3.66 -8.36
CA ASN A 384 -34.81 2.90 -8.32
C ASN A 384 -36.03 3.79 -8.04
N ILE A 385 -35.93 4.70 -7.04
CA ILE A 385 -37.00 5.66 -6.72
C ILE A 385 -37.32 6.55 -7.92
N LEU A 386 -36.29 7.08 -8.59
CA LEU A 386 -36.46 7.93 -9.77
C LEU A 386 -37.11 7.16 -10.94
N ALA A 387 -36.71 5.91 -11.18
CA ALA A 387 -37.25 5.09 -12.25
C ALA A 387 -38.74 4.73 -12.02
N ILE A 388 -39.08 4.32 -10.79
CA ILE A 388 -40.47 4.02 -10.40
C ILE A 388 -41.33 5.28 -10.50
N GLY A 389 -40.86 6.42 -9.98
CA GLY A 389 -41.57 7.68 -10.02
C GLY A 389 -41.87 8.14 -11.45
N LYS A 390 -40.86 8.11 -12.34
CA LYS A 390 -41.03 8.45 -13.75
C LYS A 390 -42.08 7.56 -14.45
N LYS A 391 -42.08 6.25 -14.14
CA LYS A 391 -43.03 5.32 -14.75
C LYS A 391 -44.48 5.57 -14.28
N ILE A 392 -44.70 5.80 -13.01
CA ILE A 392 -46.03 6.08 -12.44
C ILE A 392 -46.57 7.43 -13.00
N ILE A 393 -45.72 8.45 -13.10
CA ILE A 393 -46.08 9.72 -13.71
C ILE A 393 -46.42 9.54 -15.20
N SER A 394 -45.72 8.67 -15.93
CA SER A 394 -46.02 8.34 -17.32
C SER A 394 -47.40 7.67 -17.48
N ILE A 395 -47.76 6.76 -16.57
CA ILE A 395 -49.08 6.14 -16.52
C ILE A 395 -50.17 7.22 -16.28
N TRP A 396 -49.95 8.15 -15.37
CA TRP A 396 -50.89 9.23 -15.07
C TRP A 396 -51.09 10.20 -16.26
N LYS A 397 -50.00 10.50 -17.00
CA LYS A 397 -50.08 11.37 -18.18
C LYS A 397 -50.67 10.70 -19.43
N GLY A 398 -50.53 9.37 -19.53
CA GLY A 398 -51.06 8.60 -20.65
C GLY A 398 -52.56 8.28 -20.58
N GLY A 399 -53.15 8.41 -19.38
CA GLY A 399 -54.59 8.27 -19.13
C GLY A 399 -55.38 9.58 -19.22
N LYS A 400 -54.73 10.69 -19.63
CA LYS A 400 -55.33 11.95 -20.01
C LYS A 400 -55.27 12.10 -21.53
#